data_5eced74f761916c0d6e380bffa1c5f9a
#
_entry.id   5eced74f761916c0d6e380bffa1c5f9a
#
_cell.length_a   1.000
_cell.length_b   1.000
_cell.length_c   1.000
_cell.angle_alpha   90.00
_cell.angle_beta   90.00
_cell.angle_gamma   90.00
#
_symmetry.space_group_name_H-M   'P 1'
#
loop_
_entity.id
_entity.type
_entity.pdbx_description
1 polymer ?
#
loop_
_entity_poly.entity_id
_entity_poly.type
_entity_poly.pdbx_seq_one_letter_code
_entity_poly.pdbx_strand_id
1 'polypeptide(L)'
;MGEIAFDRGAVAGTISKLLSEAAISVASDLGAAKTFIDQASTLLDLHLRRRPEVVAARASRPHGLARWQIDRLISLVTHRLDSKLRNSDMASSIGLSPSHFLKAFRQSFDATPQAYVSGRRIEHAQLLMLTTDEPLAQIALACGFADQAQFSKVFRREAGVPPLQWRRARENARKVH
;
A
#
# COMPACT_ATOMS: atom_id res chain seq x y z
N MET A 1 0.04 -22.03 -4.51
CA MET A 1 0.09 -20.78 -3.73
C MET A 1 -0.12 -19.68 -4.73
N GLY A 2 -1.32 -19.07 -4.73
CA GLY A 2 -1.71 -18.07 -5.72
C GLY A 2 -0.97 -16.76 -5.47
N GLU A 3 -0.32 -16.30 -6.49
CA GLU A 3 0.34 -15.01 -6.61
C GLU A 3 -0.73 -13.90 -6.47
N ILE A 4 -0.82 -13.29 -5.30
CA ILE A 4 -1.66 -12.09 -5.12
C ILE A 4 -0.88 -10.92 -5.71
N ALA A 5 -0.85 -10.87 -7.04
CA ALA A 5 -0.42 -9.67 -7.75
C ALA A 5 -1.31 -8.51 -7.28
N PHE A 6 -0.69 -7.44 -6.84
CA PHE A 6 -1.37 -6.21 -6.44
C PHE A 6 -1.94 -5.52 -7.70
N ASP A 7 -3.04 -6.10 -8.21
CA ASP A 7 -3.69 -5.64 -9.41
C ASP A 7 -4.56 -4.40 -9.10
N ARG A 8 -4.41 -3.36 -9.90
CA ARG A 8 -5.28 -2.18 -9.89
C ARG A 8 -6.75 -2.57 -10.04
N GLY A 9 -7.02 -3.60 -10.84
CA GLY A 9 -8.36 -4.17 -11.02
C GLY A 9 -8.90 -4.78 -9.73
N ALA A 10 -8.07 -5.48 -8.96
CA ALA A 10 -8.48 -6.10 -7.70
C ALA A 10 -8.89 -5.07 -6.64
N VAL A 11 -8.15 -3.97 -6.49
CA VAL A 11 -8.52 -2.90 -5.53
C VAL A 11 -9.77 -2.17 -5.99
N ALA A 12 -9.88 -1.81 -7.27
CA ALA A 12 -11.07 -1.18 -7.82
C ALA A 12 -12.29 -2.11 -7.72
N GLY A 13 -12.12 -3.41 -7.97
CA GLY A 13 -13.15 -4.43 -7.79
C GLY A 13 -13.61 -4.53 -6.33
N THR A 14 -12.66 -4.51 -5.37
CA THR A 14 -12.99 -4.54 -3.93
C THR A 14 -13.75 -3.28 -3.51
N ILE A 15 -13.33 -2.09 -3.95
CA ILE A 15 -14.03 -0.83 -3.69
C ILE A 15 -15.45 -0.88 -4.28
N SER A 16 -15.60 -1.33 -5.53
CA SER A 16 -16.90 -1.46 -6.20
C SER A 16 -17.82 -2.43 -5.45
N LYS A 17 -17.30 -3.57 -4.99
CA LYS A 17 -18.05 -4.54 -4.19
C LYS A 17 -18.52 -3.91 -2.87
N LEU A 18 -17.65 -3.24 -2.12
CA LEU A 18 -18.00 -2.59 -0.86
C LEU A 18 -19.07 -1.50 -1.05
N LEU A 19 -19.00 -0.72 -2.13
CA LEU A 19 -20.02 0.27 -2.44
C LEU A 19 -21.35 -0.37 -2.83
N SER A 20 -21.33 -1.52 -3.53
CA SER A 20 -22.55 -2.28 -3.85
C SER A 20 -23.19 -2.86 -2.59
N GLU A 21 -22.41 -3.44 -1.68
CA GLU A 21 -22.89 -3.92 -0.38
C GLU A 21 -23.48 -2.78 0.47
N ALA A 22 -22.82 -1.62 0.47
CA ALA A 22 -23.36 -0.43 1.12
C ALA A 22 -24.71 -0.03 0.56
N ALA A 23 -24.85 0.01 -0.76
CA ALA A 23 -26.12 0.39 -1.42
C ALA A 23 -27.26 -0.57 -1.09
N ILE A 24 -26.98 -1.88 -1.02
CA ILE A 24 -27.95 -2.90 -0.63
C ILE A 24 -28.36 -2.72 0.85
N SER A 25 -27.40 -2.41 1.72
CA SER A 25 -27.63 -2.31 3.16
C SER A 25 -28.31 -1.02 3.60
N VAL A 26 -28.31 0.04 2.79
CA VAL A 26 -28.90 1.35 3.15
C VAL A 26 -30.36 1.25 3.57
N ALA A 27 -31.13 0.37 2.95
CA ALA A 27 -32.58 0.23 3.22
C ALA A 27 -32.88 -0.61 4.49
N SER A 28 -31.95 -1.49 4.91
CA SER A 28 -32.18 -2.45 6.00
C SER A 28 -31.31 -2.21 7.22
N ASP A 29 -30.08 -1.71 7.02
CA ASP A 29 -29.10 -1.48 8.08
C ASP A 29 -28.15 -0.31 7.69
N LEU A 30 -28.51 0.87 8.15
CA LEU A 30 -27.74 2.10 7.89
C LEU A 30 -26.34 2.05 8.49
N GLY A 31 -26.14 1.26 9.54
CA GLY A 31 -24.85 1.08 10.19
C GLY A 31 -23.91 0.22 9.36
N ALA A 32 -24.39 -0.92 8.86
CA ALA A 32 -23.63 -1.76 7.94
C ALA A 32 -23.27 -0.98 6.67
N ALA A 33 -24.21 -0.22 6.11
CA ALA A 33 -23.94 0.64 4.94
C ALA A 33 -22.82 1.63 5.22
N LYS A 34 -22.84 2.31 6.37
CA LYS A 34 -21.77 3.23 6.77
C LYS A 34 -20.41 2.53 6.88
N THR A 35 -20.37 1.33 7.45
CA THR A 35 -19.14 0.55 7.57
C THR A 35 -18.54 0.21 6.21
N PHE A 36 -19.36 -0.22 5.25
CA PHE A 36 -18.89 -0.49 3.88
C PHE A 36 -18.36 0.77 3.18
N ILE A 37 -19.03 1.92 3.38
CA ILE A 37 -18.57 3.21 2.85
C ILE A 37 -17.23 3.62 3.47
N ASP A 38 -17.05 3.48 4.78
CA ASP A 38 -15.80 3.82 5.47
C ASP A 38 -14.64 2.92 5.02
N GLN A 39 -14.91 1.64 4.76
CA GLN A 39 -13.92 0.72 4.20
C GLN A 39 -13.55 1.08 2.75
N ALA A 40 -14.55 1.34 1.91
CA ALA A 40 -14.33 1.76 0.54
C ALA A 40 -13.55 3.07 0.48
N SER A 41 -13.89 4.03 1.33
CA SER A 41 -13.18 5.32 1.47
C SER A 41 -11.73 5.12 1.91
N THR A 42 -11.48 4.22 2.89
CA THR A 42 -10.11 3.90 3.33
C THR A 42 -9.29 3.28 2.20
N LEU A 43 -9.87 2.34 1.44
CA LEU A 43 -9.21 1.73 0.29
C LEU A 43 -8.95 2.74 -0.82
N LEU A 44 -9.91 3.63 -1.06
CA LEU A 44 -9.78 4.70 -2.05
C LEU A 44 -8.69 5.69 -1.65
N ASP A 45 -8.62 6.09 -0.39
CA ASP A 45 -7.55 6.96 0.15
C ASP A 45 -6.17 6.32 0.01
N LEU A 46 -6.05 5.03 0.35
CA LEU A 46 -4.82 4.26 0.16
C LEU A 46 -4.45 4.19 -1.32
N HIS A 47 -5.43 4.04 -2.21
CA HIS A 47 -5.24 4.00 -3.64
C HIS A 47 -4.86 5.38 -4.21
N LEU A 48 -5.50 6.47 -3.74
CA LEU A 48 -5.24 7.84 -4.17
C LEU A 48 -3.91 8.40 -3.63
N ARG A 49 -3.50 8.05 -2.42
CA ARG A 49 -2.15 8.38 -1.91
C ARG A 49 -1.03 7.80 -2.77
N ARG A 50 -1.36 6.80 -3.60
CA ARG A 50 -0.50 6.17 -4.60
C ARG A 50 -0.38 6.95 -5.91
N ARG A 51 -0.92 8.17 -6.05
CA ARG A 51 -0.99 8.84 -7.35
C ARG A 51 0.36 8.80 -8.08
N PRO A 52 0.52 7.89 -9.06
CA PRO A 52 1.65 7.94 -9.97
C PRO A 52 1.70 9.29 -10.71
N GLU A 53 0.56 9.96 -10.83
CA GLU A 53 0.44 11.30 -11.42
C GLU A 53 1.19 12.37 -10.63
N VAL A 54 1.18 12.36 -9.29
CA VAL A 54 1.96 13.30 -8.46
C VAL A 54 3.45 13.01 -8.61
N VAL A 55 3.85 11.75 -8.67
CA VAL A 55 5.24 11.35 -8.91
C VAL A 55 5.63 11.64 -10.36
N ALA A 56 4.72 11.44 -11.31
CA ALA A 56 4.92 11.74 -12.72
C ALA A 56 5.04 13.25 -13.00
N ALA A 57 4.27 14.10 -12.31
CA ALA A 57 4.43 15.55 -12.39
C ALA A 57 5.81 16.01 -11.85
N ARG A 58 6.42 15.22 -10.97
CA ARG A 58 7.78 15.42 -10.47
C ARG A 58 8.88 14.90 -11.39
N ALA A 59 8.56 14.09 -12.41
CA ALA A 59 9.50 13.61 -13.43
C ALA A 59 10.12 14.75 -14.25
N SER A 60 9.49 15.93 -14.28
CA SER A 60 9.99 17.12 -14.97
C SER A 60 11.02 17.92 -14.16
N ARG A 61 11.40 17.48 -12.97
CA ARG A 61 12.42 18.18 -12.16
C ARG A 61 13.81 17.94 -12.72
N PRO A 62 14.67 18.99 -12.78
CA PRO A 62 16.07 18.81 -13.13
C PRO A 62 16.71 17.72 -12.27
N HIS A 63 17.36 16.73 -12.88
CA HIS A 63 18.04 15.61 -12.23
C HIS A 63 17.14 14.57 -11.54
N GLY A 64 15.81 14.59 -11.75
CA GLY A 64 14.87 13.54 -11.36
C GLY A 64 14.91 12.32 -12.29
N LEU A 65 14.11 11.31 -11.95
CA LEU A 65 13.91 10.13 -12.80
C LEU A 65 13.00 10.46 -13.98
N ALA A 66 13.30 9.89 -15.14
CA ALA A 66 12.40 9.94 -16.28
C ALA A 66 11.09 9.19 -16.00
N ARG A 67 10.02 9.52 -16.73
CA ARG A 67 8.70 8.91 -16.54
C ARG A 67 8.75 7.39 -16.61
N TRP A 68 9.38 6.82 -17.63
CA TRP A 68 9.50 5.37 -17.79
C TRP A 68 10.28 4.70 -16.65
N GLN A 69 11.28 5.39 -16.06
CA GLN A 69 12.02 4.90 -14.90
C GLN A 69 11.12 4.84 -13.67
N ILE A 70 10.29 5.86 -13.46
CA ILE A 70 9.29 5.89 -12.38
C ILE A 70 8.30 4.75 -12.54
N ASP A 71 7.70 4.58 -13.72
CA ASP A 71 6.73 3.52 -13.99
C ASP A 71 7.34 2.13 -13.80
N ARG A 72 8.60 1.95 -14.24
CA ARG A 72 9.36 0.70 -14.03
C ARG A 72 9.61 0.39 -12.56
N LEU A 73 9.99 1.40 -11.76
CA LEU A 73 10.22 1.23 -10.33
C LEU A 73 8.93 0.94 -9.57
N ILE A 74 7.84 1.64 -9.88
CA ILE A 74 6.53 1.37 -9.28
C ILE A 74 6.11 -0.07 -9.56
N SER A 75 6.24 -0.52 -10.81
CA SER A 75 5.93 -1.90 -11.21
C SER A 75 6.80 -2.91 -10.45
N LEU A 76 8.13 -2.69 -10.43
CA LEU A 76 9.07 -3.58 -9.73
C LEU A 76 8.73 -3.71 -8.24
N VAL A 77 8.50 -2.59 -7.55
CA VAL A 77 8.17 -2.59 -6.12
C VAL A 77 6.84 -3.30 -5.89
N THR A 78 5.82 -3.01 -6.71
CA THR A 78 4.49 -3.62 -6.57
C THR A 78 4.53 -5.14 -6.68
N HIS A 79 5.31 -5.70 -7.63
CA HIS A 79 5.41 -7.14 -7.84
C HIS A 79 6.38 -7.86 -6.90
N ARG A 80 7.15 -7.12 -6.09
CA ARG A 80 8.18 -7.71 -5.22
C ARG A 80 8.10 -7.18 -3.78
N LEU A 81 6.91 -6.84 -3.30
CA LEU A 81 6.70 -6.35 -1.92
C LEU A 81 7.06 -7.40 -0.87
N ASP A 82 6.80 -8.67 -1.15
CA ASP A 82 7.07 -9.82 -0.30
C ASP A 82 8.55 -10.20 -0.18
N SER A 83 9.38 -9.70 -1.08
CA SER A 83 10.77 -10.10 -1.20
C SER A 83 11.76 -8.98 -0.84
N LYS A 84 13.02 -9.36 -0.63
CA LYS A 84 14.09 -8.39 -0.34
C LYS A 84 14.40 -7.55 -1.59
N LEU A 85 14.09 -6.25 -1.54
CA LEU A 85 14.44 -5.28 -2.56
C LEU A 85 15.63 -4.44 -2.10
N ARG A 86 16.77 -4.59 -2.79
CA ARG A 86 17.97 -3.80 -2.54
C ARG A 86 17.96 -2.55 -3.43
N ASN A 87 18.63 -1.50 -2.97
CA ASN A 87 18.80 -0.28 -3.79
C ASN A 87 19.55 -0.58 -5.09
N SER A 88 20.51 -1.54 -5.07
CA SER A 88 21.21 -2.00 -6.27
C SER A 88 20.27 -2.59 -7.31
N ASP A 89 19.30 -3.40 -6.88
CA ASP A 89 18.37 -4.08 -7.77
C ASP A 89 17.44 -3.06 -8.45
N MET A 90 16.98 -2.07 -7.66
CA MET A 90 16.16 -0.97 -8.16
C MET A 90 16.94 -0.07 -9.13
N ALA A 91 18.18 0.29 -8.80
CA ALA A 91 19.06 1.08 -9.65
C ALA A 91 19.34 0.40 -10.99
N SER A 92 19.71 -0.89 -10.94
CA SER A 92 20.00 -1.71 -12.13
C SER A 92 18.78 -1.85 -13.04
N SER A 93 17.56 -1.96 -12.46
CA SER A 93 16.32 -2.10 -13.24
C SER A 93 16.02 -0.91 -14.15
N ILE A 94 16.61 0.25 -13.87
CA ILE A 94 16.43 1.50 -14.61
C ILE A 94 17.75 2.05 -15.20
N GLY A 95 18.81 1.24 -15.19
CA GLY A 95 20.10 1.58 -15.83
C GLY A 95 20.89 2.68 -15.12
N LEU A 96 20.73 2.87 -13.81
CA LEU A 96 21.47 3.88 -13.04
C LEU A 96 22.50 3.25 -12.09
N SER A 97 23.57 4.00 -11.83
CA SER A 97 24.48 3.67 -10.73
C SER A 97 23.78 3.87 -9.38
N PRO A 98 24.15 3.14 -8.31
CA PRO A 98 23.50 3.27 -7.00
C PRO A 98 23.48 4.69 -6.44
N SER A 99 24.57 5.44 -6.61
CA SER A 99 24.68 6.82 -6.11
C SER A 99 23.77 7.78 -6.88
N HIS A 100 23.71 7.67 -8.19
CA HIS A 100 22.83 8.47 -9.04
C HIS A 100 21.36 8.13 -8.76
N PHE A 101 21.05 6.83 -8.64
CA PHE A 101 19.71 6.35 -8.28
C PHE A 101 19.20 6.99 -6.99
N LEU A 102 19.95 6.95 -5.89
CA LEU A 102 19.52 7.49 -4.60
C LEU A 102 19.17 8.98 -4.68
N LYS A 103 19.98 9.76 -5.40
CA LYS A 103 19.75 11.19 -5.60
C LYS A 103 18.50 11.45 -6.45
N ALA A 104 18.40 10.81 -7.62
CA ALA A 104 17.30 10.97 -8.55
C ALA A 104 15.98 10.45 -7.94
N PHE A 105 16.03 9.34 -7.18
CA PHE A 105 14.87 8.78 -6.49
C PHE A 105 14.31 9.78 -5.47
N ARG A 106 15.16 10.34 -4.59
CA ARG A 106 14.72 11.35 -3.60
C ARG A 106 14.07 12.56 -4.26
N GLN A 107 14.61 13.02 -5.38
CA GLN A 107 14.05 14.16 -6.12
C GLN A 107 12.67 13.84 -6.72
N SER A 108 12.43 12.59 -7.17
CA SER A 108 11.18 12.21 -7.81
C SER A 108 10.11 11.76 -6.82
N PHE A 109 10.50 11.03 -5.76
CA PHE A 109 9.56 10.43 -4.81
C PHE A 109 9.46 11.18 -3.47
N ASP A 110 10.35 12.14 -3.21
CA ASP A 110 10.45 12.87 -1.94
C ASP A 110 10.69 11.97 -0.72
N ALA A 111 11.27 10.82 -0.96
CA ALA A 111 11.53 9.76 0.02
C ALA A 111 12.79 8.97 -0.35
N THR A 112 13.35 8.26 0.62
CA THR A 112 14.37 7.25 0.29
C THR A 112 13.72 6.02 -0.33
N PRO A 113 14.44 5.24 -1.18
CA PRO A 113 13.89 4.00 -1.75
C PRO A 113 13.34 3.03 -0.70
N GLN A 114 14.06 2.85 0.42
CA GLN A 114 13.63 1.95 1.50
C GLN A 114 12.40 2.47 2.26
N ALA A 115 12.30 3.78 2.47
CA ALA A 115 11.11 4.39 3.06
C ALA A 115 9.89 4.20 2.15
N TYR A 116 10.06 4.40 0.84
CA TYR A 116 9.02 4.15 -0.15
C TYR A 116 8.55 2.69 -0.14
N VAL A 117 9.48 1.73 -0.20
CA VAL A 117 9.15 0.29 -0.13
C VAL A 117 8.43 -0.05 1.18
N SER A 118 8.91 0.49 2.32
CA SER A 118 8.27 0.27 3.62
C SER A 118 6.84 0.81 3.65
N GLY A 119 6.60 2.02 3.15
CA GLY A 119 5.27 2.59 3.03
C GLY A 119 4.34 1.72 2.18
N ARG A 120 4.84 1.23 1.03
CA ARG A 120 4.08 0.32 0.14
C ARG A 120 3.71 -1.00 0.81
N ARG A 121 4.63 -1.58 1.61
CA ARG A 121 4.39 -2.77 2.42
C ARG A 121 3.31 -2.55 3.47
N ILE A 122 3.33 -1.39 4.14
CA ILE A 122 2.30 -1.05 5.13
C ILE A 122 0.93 -0.86 4.48
N GLU A 123 0.85 -0.20 3.34
CA GLU A 123 -0.39 -0.06 2.57
C GLU A 123 -0.96 -1.44 2.17
N HIS A 124 -0.09 -2.36 1.72
CA HIS A 124 -0.48 -3.73 1.41
C HIS A 124 -0.98 -4.47 2.66
N ALA A 125 -0.29 -4.33 3.80
CA ALA A 125 -0.72 -4.91 5.06
C ALA A 125 -2.09 -4.36 5.53
N GLN A 126 -2.32 -3.06 5.35
CA GLN A 126 -3.63 -2.46 5.65
C GLN A 126 -4.74 -3.04 4.77
N LEU A 127 -4.47 -3.28 3.49
CA LEU A 127 -5.40 -3.94 2.60
C LEU A 127 -5.72 -5.36 3.08
N LEU A 128 -4.70 -6.19 3.38
CA LEU A 128 -4.88 -7.55 3.89
C LEU A 128 -5.68 -7.55 5.21
N MET A 129 -5.40 -6.63 6.12
CA MET A 129 -6.15 -6.49 7.38
C MET A 129 -7.61 -6.09 7.19
N LEU A 130 -7.97 -5.44 6.08
CA LEU A 130 -9.35 -5.07 5.75
C LEU A 130 -10.10 -6.19 5.03
N THR A 131 -9.39 -7.03 4.28
CA THR A 131 -9.98 -8.01 3.36
C THR A 131 -9.86 -9.45 3.84
N THR A 132 -9.06 -9.71 4.88
CA THR A 132 -8.83 -11.05 5.42
C THR A 132 -8.81 -11.03 6.96
N ASP A 133 -9.06 -12.20 7.56
CA ASP A 133 -8.93 -12.42 9.00
C ASP A 133 -7.57 -13.02 9.39
N GLU A 134 -6.59 -12.98 8.48
CA GLU A 134 -5.27 -13.57 8.72
C GLU A 134 -4.57 -12.97 9.95
N PRO A 135 -3.82 -13.80 10.71
CA PRO A 135 -3.00 -13.35 11.82
C PRO A 135 -1.97 -12.30 11.38
N LEU A 136 -1.72 -11.31 12.24
CA LEU A 136 -0.74 -10.25 11.95
C LEU A 136 0.66 -10.78 11.62
N ALA A 137 1.06 -11.92 12.18
CA ALA A 137 2.31 -12.59 11.85
C ALA A 137 2.36 -13.04 10.38
N GLN A 138 1.27 -13.60 9.86
CA GLN A 138 1.17 -14.02 8.47
C GLN A 138 1.16 -12.82 7.54
N ILE A 139 0.38 -11.79 7.87
CA ILE A 139 0.37 -10.53 7.12
C ILE A 139 1.76 -9.89 7.07
N ALA A 140 2.51 -9.91 8.19
CA ALA A 140 3.86 -9.39 8.23
C ALA A 140 4.77 -10.08 7.20
N LEU A 141 4.75 -11.43 7.17
CA LEU A 141 5.53 -12.23 6.23
C LEU A 141 5.08 -12.00 4.79
N ALA A 142 3.78 -12.00 4.52
CA ALA A 142 3.20 -11.74 3.19
C ALA A 142 3.58 -10.35 2.65
N CYS A 143 3.80 -9.38 3.55
CA CYS A 143 4.26 -8.04 3.19
C CYS A 143 5.79 -7.88 3.18
N GLY A 144 6.56 -8.97 3.29
CA GLY A 144 8.02 -8.96 3.19
C GLY A 144 8.75 -8.41 4.42
N PHE A 145 8.11 -8.43 5.60
CA PHE A 145 8.80 -8.19 6.88
C PHE A 145 9.41 -9.50 7.41
N ALA A 146 10.53 -9.40 8.10
CA ALA A 146 11.20 -10.57 8.66
C ALA A 146 10.37 -11.23 9.78
N ASP A 147 9.67 -10.41 10.56
CA ASP A 147 8.83 -10.84 11.67
C ASP A 147 7.75 -9.81 12.01
N GLN A 148 6.83 -10.21 12.90
CA GLN A 148 5.74 -9.36 13.37
C GLN A 148 6.24 -8.15 14.20
N ALA A 149 7.38 -8.26 14.88
CA ALA A 149 7.91 -7.18 15.71
C ALA A 149 8.42 -6.03 14.82
N GLN A 150 9.18 -6.36 13.77
CA GLN A 150 9.62 -5.40 12.76
C GLN A 150 8.42 -4.74 12.07
N PHE A 151 7.44 -5.55 11.64
CA PHE A 151 6.20 -5.07 11.05
C PHE A 151 5.49 -4.07 11.97
N SER A 152 5.26 -4.44 13.23
CA SER A 152 4.54 -3.60 14.19
C SER A 152 5.24 -2.26 14.43
N LYS A 153 6.57 -2.26 14.50
CA LYS A 153 7.38 -1.04 14.65
C LYS A 153 7.23 -0.11 13.44
N VAL A 154 7.34 -0.67 12.24
CA VAL A 154 7.22 0.11 10.98
C VAL A 154 5.78 0.59 10.80
N PHE A 155 4.80 -0.29 11.04
CA PHE A 155 3.39 0.05 10.93
C PHE A 155 3.01 1.22 11.85
N ARG A 156 3.43 1.18 13.13
CA ARG A 156 3.17 2.28 14.06
C ARG A 156 3.79 3.60 13.60
N ARG A 157 4.98 3.56 13.03
CA ARG A 157 5.65 4.75 12.49
C ARG A 157 4.87 5.35 11.31
N GLU A 158 4.37 4.51 10.39
CA GLU A 158 3.71 4.95 9.16
C GLU A 158 2.21 5.29 9.37
N ALA A 159 1.52 4.52 10.23
CA ALA A 159 0.08 4.64 10.47
C ALA A 159 -0.29 5.39 11.77
N GLY A 160 0.70 5.73 12.61
CA GLY A 160 0.53 6.44 13.87
C GLY A 160 0.08 5.56 15.04
N VAL A 161 -0.49 4.39 14.78
CA VAL A 161 -1.00 3.44 15.80
C VAL A 161 -0.52 2.02 15.52
N PRO A 162 -0.46 1.14 16.55
CA PRO A 162 -0.09 -0.26 16.36
C PRO A 162 -1.07 -1.01 15.43
N PRO A 163 -0.60 -2.05 14.70
CA PRO A 163 -1.44 -2.76 13.73
C PRO A 163 -2.67 -3.40 14.35
N LEU A 164 -2.55 -3.99 15.56
CA LEU A 164 -3.69 -4.60 16.25
C LEU A 164 -4.75 -3.56 16.63
N GLN A 165 -4.33 -2.40 17.13
CA GLN A 165 -5.24 -1.30 17.45
C GLN A 165 -5.90 -0.76 16.18
N TRP A 166 -5.15 -0.64 15.10
CA TRP A 166 -5.65 -0.22 13.80
C TRP A 166 -6.71 -1.18 13.25
N ARG A 167 -6.49 -2.51 13.36
CA ARG A 167 -7.45 -3.54 12.96
C ARG A 167 -8.72 -3.48 13.82
N ARG A 168 -8.57 -3.50 15.15
CA ARG A 168 -9.70 -3.48 16.11
C ARG A 168 -10.60 -2.26 15.94
N ALA A 169 -10.03 -1.09 15.71
CA ALA A 169 -10.81 0.12 15.48
C ALA A 169 -11.76 -0.01 14.27
N ARG A 170 -11.35 -0.79 13.26
CA ARG A 170 -12.15 -1.06 12.06
C ARG A 170 -13.09 -2.25 12.20
N GLU A 171 -12.70 -3.29 12.93
CA GLU A 171 -13.57 -4.41 13.29
C GLU A 171 -14.70 -3.96 14.22
N ASN A 172 -14.42 -3.09 15.19
CA ASN A 172 -15.44 -2.54 16.07
C ASN A 172 -16.44 -1.67 15.29
N ALA A 173 -15.98 -0.91 14.31
CA ALA A 173 -16.88 -0.22 13.39
C ALA A 173 -17.76 -1.19 12.59
N ARG A 174 -17.32 -2.46 12.38
CA ARG A 174 -18.12 -3.53 11.75
C ARG A 174 -19.11 -4.21 12.70
N LYS A 175 -18.86 -4.24 14.02
CA LYS A 175 -19.67 -4.99 15.02
C LYS A 175 -20.66 -4.13 15.79
N VAL A 176 -20.60 -2.83 15.71
CA VAL A 176 -21.51 -1.90 16.44
C VAL A 176 -22.87 -1.74 15.74
N HIS A 177 -23.15 -2.63 14.79
CA HIS A 177 -24.43 -2.66 14.07
C HIS A 177 -24.86 -4.13 13.86
#